data_7d75f6e0a10436397f370828bb010454
#
_entry.id   7d75f6e0a10436397f370828bb010454
#
_cell.length_a   1.000
_cell.length_b   1.000
_cell.length_c   1.000
_cell.angle_alpha   90.00
_cell.angle_beta   90.00
_cell.angle_gamma   90.00
#
_symmetry.space_group_name_H-M   'P 1'
#
loop_
_entity.id
_entity.type
_entity.pdbx_description
1 polymer ?
#
loop_
_entity_poly.entity_id
_entity_poly.type
_entity_poly.pdbx_seq_one_letter_code
_entity_poly.pdbx_strand_id
1 'polypeptide(L)'
;MIKNAIAYITRKKNRTFIIFVILTIVFSCLYSCLSIMKSSNSLEKSLYKLSNSSLSITKKDGGYFDIKQFKDIEKIKEVEETIFQYNGLAKPIKAKVVGGEQKIERDNLPDEFKNILSLEATNKTKRNILFNSGVFTIKDGRNIEENDRRKILVHEDFAKKNSLKLNDEISLELIEMENKGQKKEFKFEIIGIFSGKKQEKYTGLSSDFSENMVFVDYATSQEALNRAENNKIANKILIFSSSEESTNLAFKKIKELKIDWSKYSIEKDTNAFEESLESVSGIKHIIKIMTYSIMLGGIVVLSLILILWLRERIYEIGILLSIGISKIKIVIQFILELIFISLPSIISTLVLGNLLLRQILDGFIRSDNSMIVSNSLLNNSNSILNLGTLIQSYFILISIIILSVIVASSMILVKKPKEILSKIS
;
A
#
# COMPACT_ATOMS: atom_id res chain seq x y z
N MET A 1 16.22 -8.78 43.93
CA MET A 1 16.47 -8.15 42.62
C MET A 1 15.29 -7.31 42.16
N ILE A 2 14.07 -7.85 41.98
CA ILE A 2 12.87 -7.11 41.52
C ILE A 2 12.56 -5.90 42.41
N LYS A 3 12.52 -6.07 43.75
CA LYS A 3 12.27 -4.97 44.70
C LYS A 3 13.31 -3.84 44.53
N ASN A 4 14.58 -4.18 44.31
CA ASN A 4 15.66 -3.19 44.12
C ASN A 4 15.51 -2.44 42.81
N ALA A 5 15.13 -3.14 41.72
CA ALA A 5 14.88 -2.53 40.42
C ALA A 5 13.73 -1.51 40.51
N ILE A 6 12.62 -1.88 41.10
CA ILE A 6 11.45 -0.98 41.30
C ILE A 6 11.81 0.23 42.20
N ALA A 7 12.54 -0.01 43.30
CA ALA A 7 12.97 1.07 44.19
C ALA A 7 13.91 2.08 43.49
N TYR A 8 14.75 1.61 42.57
CA TYR A 8 15.63 2.48 41.78
C TYR A 8 14.85 3.33 40.78
N ILE A 9 13.94 2.72 40.04
CA ILE A 9 13.07 3.40 39.06
C ILE A 9 12.32 4.55 39.73
N THR A 10 11.76 4.33 40.91
CA THR A 10 10.97 5.34 41.66
C THR A 10 11.81 6.47 42.24
N ARG A 11 13.08 6.20 42.62
CA ARG A 11 13.98 7.21 43.22
C ARG A 11 14.62 8.14 42.18
N LYS A 12 14.93 7.66 40.97
CA LYS A 12 15.64 8.42 39.93
C LYS A 12 14.74 8.80 38.76
N LYS A 13 13.63 9.50 39.05
CA LYS A 13 12.55 9.81 38.10
C LYS A 13 13.03 10.43 36.78
N ASN A 14 13.91 11.42 36.80
CA ASN A 14 14.37 12.11 35.59
C ASN A 14 15.11 11.15 34.62
N ARG A 15 15.92 10.25 35.16
CA ARG A 15 16.65 9.26 34.34
C ARG A 15 15.73 8.20 33.78
N THR A 16 14.84 7.71 34.63
CA THR A 16 13.79 6.77 34.22
C THR A 16 12.95 7.36 33.08
N PHE A 17 12.61 8.65 33.16
CA PHE A 17 11.85 9.33 32.13
C PHE A 17 12.62 9.45 30.80
N ILE A 18 13.91 9.79 30.83
CA ILE A 18 14.75 9.85 29.62
C ILE A 18 14.81 8.47 28.91
N ILE A 19 15.04 7.39 29.67
CA ILE A 19 15.03 6.04 29.08
C ILE A 19 13.65 5.69 28.55
N PHE A 20 12.60 5.97 29.30
CA PHE A 20 11.23 5.72 28.86
C PHE A 20 10.96 6.38 27.52
N VAL A 21 11.33 7.65 27.33
CA VAL A 21 11.15 8.37 26.07
C VAL A 21 11.94 7.68 24.95
N ILE A 22 13.19 7.32 25.18
CA ILE A 22 14.04 6.67 24.15
C ILE A 22 13.47 5.30 23.79
N LEU A 23 13.12 4.47 24.77
CA LEU A 23 12.49 3.17 24.54
C LEU A 23 11.17 3.32 23.78
N THR A 24 10.38 4.33 24.10
CA THR A 24 9.10 4.62 23.41
C THR A 24 9.34 4.99 21.95
N ILE A 25 10.32 5.84 21.65
CA ILE A 25 10.67 6.21 20.27
C ILE A 25 11.15 4.99 19.49
N VAL A 26 12.13 4.25 20.01
CA VAL A 26 12.67 3.04 19.34
C VAL A 26 11.57 2.02 19.11
N PHE A 27 10.72 1.77 20.11
CA PHE A 27 9.62 0.82 20.01
C PHE A 27 8.55 1.28 19.01
N SER A 28 8.19 2.57 18.99
CA SER A 28 7.21 3.11 18.05
C SER A 28 7.71 3.02 16.60
N CYS A 29 8.99 3.31 16.37
CA CYS A 29 9.60 3.14 15.04
C CYS A 29 9.62 1.67 14.60
N LEU A 30 10.01 0.74 15.46
CA LEU A 30 10.00 -0.70 15.17
C LEU A 30 8.58 -1.20 14.87
N TYR A 31 7.61 -0.83 15.70
CA TYR A 31 6.21 -1.19 15.49
C TYR A 31 5.69 -0.68 14.13
N SER A 32 5.99 0.57 13.79
CA SER A 32 5.57 1.16 12.50
C SER A 32 6.19 0.43 11.32
N CYS A 33 7.50 0.18 11.34
CA CYS A 33 8.20 -0.54 10.27
C CYS A 33 7.68 -1.98 10.10
N LEU A 34 7.49 -2.71 11.19
CA LEU A 34 6.96 -4.09 11.15
C LEU A 34 5.50 -4.13 10.70
N SER A 35 4.70 -3.13 11.06
CA SER A 35 3.31 -3.01 10.59
C SER A 35 3.25 -2.78 9.09
N ILE A 36 4.09 -1.89 8.54
CA ILE A 36 4.18 -1.67 7.08
C ILE A 36 4.66 -2.94 6.39
N MET A 37 5.68 -3.61 6.91
CA MET A 37 6.20 -4.86 6.33
C MET A 37 5.13 -5.95 6.28
N LYS A 38 4.34 -6.10 7.32
CA LYS A 38 3.25 -7.08 7.37
C LYS A 38 2.12 -6.75 6.39
N SER A 39 1.72 -5.47 6.32
CA SER A 39 0.73 -5.00 5.36
C SER A 39 1.21 -5.18 3.92
N SER A 40 2.47 -4.87 3.63
CA SER A 40 3.10 -5.10 2.32
C SER A 40 3.12 -6.58 1.94
N ASN A 41 3.44 -7.49 2.88
CA ASN A 41 3.39 -8.93 2.62
C ASN A 41 1.97 -9.44 2.35
N SER A 42 0.97 -8.89 3.02
CA SER A 42 -0.44 -9.24 2.79
C SER A 42 -0.91 -8.77 1.42
N LEU A 43 -0.55 -7.54 1.05
CA LEU A 43 -0.86 -6.97 -0.26
C LEU A 43 -0.20 -7.76 -1.39
N GLU A 44 1.09 -8.06 -1.27
CA GLU A 44 1.83 -8.86 -2.24
C GLU A 44 1.18 -10.24 -2.47
N LYS A 45 0.81 -10.94 -1.38
CA LYS A 45 0.09 -12.23 -1.48
C LYS A 45 -1.25 -12.09 -2.19
N SER A 46 -1.99 -11.00 -1.93
CA SER A 46 -3.27 -10.75 -2.59
C SER A 46 -3.07 -10.48 -4.09
N LEU A 47 -2.08 -9.67 -4.46
CA LEU A 47 -1.74 -9.38 -5.85
C LEU A 47 -1.31 -10.66 -6.59
N TYR A 48 -0.45 -11.48 -6.00
CA TYR A 48 -0.06 -12.77 -6.59
C TYR A 48 -1.25 -13.72 -6.77
N LYS A 49 -2.14 -13.79 -5.79
CA LYS A 49 -3.34 -14.63 -5.90
C LYS A 49 -4.24 -14.18 -7.05
N LEU A 50 -4.41 -12.88 -7.23
CA LEU A 50 -5.20 -12.30 -8.31
C LEU A 50 -4.54 -12.51 -9.67
N SER A 51 -3.25 -12.25 -9.77
CA SER A 51 -2.45 -12.44 -10.97
C SER A 51 -2.47 -13.91 -11.45
N ASN A 52 -2.33 -14.86 -10.54
CA ASN A 52 -2.29 -16.29 -10.87
C ASN A 52 -3.66 -16.90 -11.19
N SER A 53 -4.75 -16.21 -10.87
CA SER A 53 -6.13 -16.67 -11.12
C SER A 53 -6.80 -15.97 -12.29
N SER A 54 -6.08 -15.15 -13.04
CA SER A 54 -6.62 -14.42 -14.19
C SER A 54 -5.74 -14.55 -15.44
N LEU A 55 -6.41 -14.58 -16.60
CA LEU A 55 -5.80 -14.47 -17.91
C LEU A 55 -6.26 -13.18 -18.57
N SER A 56 -5.42 -12.58 -19.37
CA SER A 56 -5.79 -11.44 -20.21
C SER A 56 -5.61 -11.76 -21.68
N ILE A 57 -6.57 -11.34 -22.49
CA ILE A 57 -6.47 -11.34 -23.94
C ILE A 57 -6.41 -9.90 -24.41
N THR A 58 -5.39 -9.59 -25.20
CA THR A 58 -5.18 -8.28 -25.80
C THR A 58 -4.80 -8.45 -27.26
N LYS A 59 -5.02 -7.43 -28.09
CA LYS A 59 -4.52 -7.40 -29.44
C LYS A 59 -3.06 -6.94 -29.45
N LYS A 60 -2.19 -7.59 -30.22
CA LYS A 60 -0.74 -7.31 -30.21
C LYS A 60 -0.36 -5.89 -30.64
N ASP A 61 -1.20 -5.24 -31.44
CA ASP A 61 -1.02 -3.85 -31.87
C ASP A 61 -1.59 -2.83 -30.85
N GLY A 62 -2.15 -3.30 -29.73
CA GLY A 62 -2.76 -2.46 -28.71
C GLY A 62 -4.12 -1.87 -29.09
N GLY A 63 -4.66 -2.18 -30.25
CA GLY A 63 -5.93 -1.67 -30.75
C GLY A 63 -7.15 -2.39 -30.17
N TYR A 64 -8.31 -1.99 -30.65
CA TYR A 64 -9.59 -2.64 -30.32
C TYR A 64 -9.76 -3.93 -31.12
N PHE A 65 -10.60 -4.82 -30.62
CA PHE A 65 -11.01 -6.01 -31.33
C PHE A 65 -12.47 -6.38 -31.04
N ASP A 66 -13.10 -7.06 -32.00
CA ASP A 66 -14.47 -7.55 -31.86
C ASP A 66 -14.49 -8.73 -30.90
N ILE A 67 -15.37 -8.64 -29.87
CA ILE A 67 -15.49 -9.68 -28.84
C ILE A 67 -16.25 -10.93 -29.31
N LYS A 68 -16.91 -10.88 -30.45
CA LYS A 68 -17.77 -11.96 -30.97
C LYS A 68 -17.02 -13.30 -31.07
N GLN A 69 -15.76 -13.27 -31.53
CA GLN A 69 -14.93 -14.46 -31.68
C GLN A 69 -14.51 -15.09 -30.36
N PHE A 70 -14.68 -14.39 -29.23
CA PHE A 70 -14.31 -14.84 -27.89
C PHE A 70 -15.49 -15.33 -27.05
N LYS A 71 -16.73 -15.32 -27.57
CA LYS A 71 -17.94 -15.76 -26.84
C LYS A 71 -17.87 -17.20 -26.34
N ASP A 72 -17.13 -18.06 -27.04
CA ASP A 72 -16.99 -19.47 -26.63
C ASP A 72 -16.12 -19.66 -25.37
N ILE A 73 -15.40 -18.62 -24.94
CA ILE A 73 -14.62 -18.65 -23.70
C ILE A 73 -15.52 -18.81 -22.48
N GLU A 74 -16.68 -18.16 -22.49
CA GLU A 74 -17.68 -18.26 -21.38
C GLU A 74 -18.27 -19.66 -21.19
N LYS A 75 -18.15 -20.52 -22.22
CA LYS A 75 -18.63 -21.91 -22.16
C LYS A 75 -17.60 -22.87 -21.53
N ILE A 76 -16.38 -22.42 -21.29
CA ILE A 76 -15.31 -23.24 -20.72
C ILE A 76 -15.57 -23.39 -19.22
N LYS A 77 -15.67 -24.64 -18.75
CA LYS A 77 -16.04 -24.97 -17.35
C LYS A 77 -15.09 -24.36 -16.31
N GLU A 78 -13.85 -24.19 -16.65
CA GLU A 78 -12.79 -23.64 -15.77
C GLU A 78 -12.81 -22.11 -15.69
N VAL A 79 -13.64 -21.45 -16.52
CA VAL A 79 -13.85 -20.01 -16.51
C VAL A 79 -15.02 -19.69 -15.59
N GLU A 80 -14.77 -18.91 -14.55
CA GLU A 80 -15.82 -18.45 -13.63
C GLU A 80 -16.45 -17.14 -14.09
N GLU A 81 -15.63 -16.25 -14.63
CA GLU A 81 -16.03 -14.89 -14.97
C GLU A 81 -15.22 -14.34 -16.13
N THR A 82 -15.88 -13.66 -17.04
CA THR A 82 -15.25 -12.95 -18.17
C THR A 82 -15.60 -11.47 -18.09
N ILE A 83 -14.59 -10.62 -18.11
CA ILE A 83 -14.76 -9.16 -18.02
C ILE A 83 -14.21 -8.52 -19.27
N PHE A 84 -15.08 -7.76 -19.95
CA PHE A 84 -14.69 -6.96 -21.10
C PHE A 84 -14.29 -5.56 -20.65
N GLN A 85 -13.17 -5.07 -21.16
CA GLN A 85 -12.68 -3.72 -20.90
C GLN A 85 -12.52 -2.97 -22.22
N TYR A 86 -13.06 -1.76 -22.24
CA TYR A 86 -12.86 -0.79 -23.31
C TYR A 86 -12.25 0.48 -22.70
N ASN A 87 -11.10 0.87 -23.21
CA ASN A 87 -10.40 2.08 -22.79
C ASN A 87 -10.53 3.13 -23.89
N GLY A 88 -11.01 4.29 -23.55
CA GLY A 88 -11.23 5.39 -24.47
C GLY A 88 -11.10 6.75 -23.81
N LEU A 89 -11.48 7.75 -24.56
CA LEU A 89 -11.55 9.13 -24.10
C LEU A 89 -12.99 9.61 -24.12
N ALA A 90 -13.35 10.49 -23.20
CA ALA A 90 -14.65 11.12 -23.17
C ALA A 90 -14.53 12.63 -22.91
N LYS A 91 -15.40 13.40 -23.53
CA LYS A 91 -15.55 14.83 -23.28
C LYS A 91 -16.75 15.07 -22.38
N PRO A 92 -16.55 15.62 -21.17
CA PRO A 92 -17.69 15.98 -20.34
C PRO A 92 -18.39 17.21 -20.90
N ILE A 93 -19.73 17.15 -20.93
CA ILE A 93 -20.58 18.28 -21.32
C ILE A 93 -20.93 19.04 -20.04
N LYS A 94 -20.68 20.35 -20.02
CA LYS A 94 -20.90 21.24 -18.87
C LYS A 94 -19.99 21.02 -17.65
N ALA A 95 -19.27 19.90 -17.54
CA ALA A 95 -18.30 19.68 -16.48
C ALA A 95 -16.88 20.03 -16.94
N LYS A 96 -16.02 20.36 -15.98
CA LYS A 96 -14.62 20.73 -16.22
C LYS A 96 -13.66 19.74 -15.58
N VAL A 97 -12.64 19.34 -16.32
CA VAL A 97 -11.58 18.47 -15.82
C VAL A 97 -10.75 19.14 -14.71
N VAL A 98 -10.19 18.34 -13.84
CA VAL A 98 -9.26 18.82 -12.80
C VAL A 98 -7.92 19.14 -13.46
N GLY A 99 -7.32 20.27 -13.13
CA GLY A 99 -5.95 20.62 -13.55
C GLY A 99 -4.95 19.88 -12.68
N GLY A 100 -3.91 19.30 -13.28
CA GLY A 100 -2.83 18.65 -12.54
C GLY A 100 -1.88 19.66 -11.87
N GLU A 101 -1.07 19.17 -10.93
CA GLU A 101 -0.04 19.96 -10.26
C GLU A 101 1.10 20.38 -11.20
N GLN A 102 1.40 19.57 -12.23
CA GLN A 102 2.35 19.90 -13.29
C GLN A 102 1.62 20.45 -14.51
N LYS A 103 1.86 21.70 -14.83
CA LYS A 103 1.37 22.33 -16.07
C LYS A 103 2.32 22.03 -17.22
N ILE A 104 2.15 20.86 -17.86
CA ILE A 104 2.70 20.65 -19.21
C ILE A 104 1.60 21.13 -20.16
N GLU A 105 1.71 22.37 -20.62
CA GLU A 105 0.81 22.92 -21.63
C GLU A 105 1.39 22.58 -23.02
N ARG A 106 0.59 21.89 -23.82
CA ARG A 106 0.87 21.77 -25.27
C ARG A 106 0.19 22.92 -25.97
N ASP A 107 0.95 23.88 -26.46
CA ASP A 107 0.46 25.06 -27.17
C ASP A 107 -0.36 24.73 -28.42
N ASN A 108 -0.18 23.54 -29.01
CA ASN A 108 -0.81 23.10 -30.25
C ASN A 108 -1.83 21.98 -30.04
N LEU A 109 -2.48 21.89 -28.87
CA LEU A 109 -3.50 20.87 -28.64
C LEU A 109 -4.80 21.26 -29.37
N PRO A 110 -5.32 20.42 -30.27
CA PRO A 110 -6.63 20.67 -30.87
C PRO A 110 -7.71 20.80 -29.80
N ASP A 111 -8.69 21.67 -30.01
CA ASP A 111 -9.76 21.96 -29.03
C ASP A 111 -10.55 20.69 -28.67
N GLU A 112 -10.56 19.68 -29.52
CA GLU A 112 -11.18 18.37 -29.27
C GLU A 112 -10.54 17.62 -28.10
N PHE A 113 -9.24 17.84 -27.85
CA PHE A 113 -8.46 17.18 -26.78
C PHE A 113 -8.26 18.07 -25.54
N LYS A 114 -8.85 19.26 -25.53
CA LYS A 114 -8.99 20.05 -24.33
C LYS A 114 -10.17 19.56 -23.52
N ASN A 115 -10.06 19.51 -22.19
CA ASN A 115 -11.15 19.08 -21.30
C ASN A 115 -11.61 17.64 -21.56
N ILE A 116 -10.69 16.68 -21.59
CA ILE A 116 -10.99 15.25 -21.80
C ILE A 116 -10.76 14.43 -20.54
N LEU A 117 -11.58 13.39 -20.38
CA LEU A 117 -11.49 12.37 -19.35
C LEU A 117 -10.91 11.08 -19.93
N SER A 118 -10.12 10.37 -19.15
CA SER A 118 -9.82 8.97 -19.41
C SER A 118 -11.03 8.13 -19.02
N LEU A 119 -11.56 7.36 -19.95
CA LEU A 119 -12.70 6.51 -19.74
C LEU A 119 -12.30 5.04 -19.78
N GLU A 120 -12.64 4.30 -18.75
CA GLU A 120 -12.60 2.85 -18.75
C GLU A 120 -14.01 2.29 -18.62
N ALA A 121 -14.44 1.54 -19.62
CA ALA A 121 -15.72 0.84 -19.60
C ALA A 121 -15.50 -0.62 -19.23
N THR A 122 -16.22 -1.09 -18.22
CA THR A 122 -16.12 -2.46 -17.71
C THR A 122 -17.44 -2.94 -17.16
N ASN A 123 -17.69 -4.25 -17.20
CA ASN A 123 -18.88 -4.82 -16.56
C ASN A 123 -18.73 -5.01 -15.04
N LYS A 124 -17.52 -4.89 -14.47
CA LYS A 124 -17.33 -5.08 -13.02
C LYS A 124 -16.08 -4.37 -12.50
N THR A 125 -16.27 -3.19 -11.91
CA THR A 125 -15.14 -2.40 -11.39
C THR A 125 -14.44 -3.02 -10.19
N LYS A 126 -15.14 -3.84 -9.38
CA LYS A 126 -14.53 -4.54 -8.25
C LYS A 126 -13.41 -5.49 -8.66
N ARG A 127 -13.42 -5.99 -9.90
CA ARG A 127 -12.36 -6.86 -10.47
C ARG A 127 -11.26 -6.06 -11.17
N ASN A 128 -11.45 -4.77 -11.37
CA ASN A 128 -10.41 -3.91 -11.93
C ASN A 128 -9.20 -3.85 -11.00
N ILE A 129 -8.01 -3.92 -11.57
CA ILE A 129 -6.77 -3.93 -10.80
C ILE A 129 -6.62 -2.73 -9.89
N LEU A 130 -7.01 -1.53 -10.34
CA LEU A 130 -6.87 -0.30 -9.56
C LEU A 130 -7.72 -0.31 -8.29
N PHE A 131 -8.93 -0.89 -8.35
CA PHE A 131 -9.78 -1.08 -7.17
C PHE A 131 -9.33 -2.27 -6.32
N ASN A 132 -8.91 -3.34 -6.96
CA ASN A 132 -8.56 -4.58 -6.28
C ASN A 132 -7.21 -4.47 -5.54
N SER A 133 -6.26 -3.72 -6.08
CA SER A 133 -4.99 -3.40 -5.42
C SER A 133 -5.13 -2.29 -4.36
N GLY A 134 -6.29 -1.63 -4.27
CA GLY A 134 -6.54 -0.52 -3.34
C GLY A 134 -5.94 0.81 -3.78
N VAL A 135 -5.47 0.90 -5.03
CA VAL A 135 -5.05 2.18 -5.65
C VAL A 135 -6.21 3.15 -5.67
N PHE A 136 -7.36 2.65 -6.10
CA PHE A 136 -8.63 3.34 -6.00
C PHE A 136 -9.50 2.70 -4.94
N THR A 137 -10.18 3.53 -4.16
CA THR A 137 -11.13 3.09 -3.14
C THR A 137 -12.44 3.84 -3.29
N ILE A 138 -13.56 3.11 -3.23
CA ILE A 138 -14.88 3.74 -3.18
C ILE A 138 -15.01 4.50 -1.86
N LYS A 139 -15.25 5.79 -1.94
CA LYS A 139 -15.51 6.66 -0.79
C LYS A 139 -16.99 6.73 -0.48
N ASP A 140 -17.79 6.76 -1.52
CA ASP A 140 -19.25 6.91 -1.43
C ASP A 140 -19.92 6.10 -2.53
N GLY A 141 -21.08 5.50 -2.27
CA GLY A 141 -21.80 4.69 -3.24
C GLY A 141 -21.25 3.25 -3.39
N ARG A 142 -21.26 2.72 -4.62
CA ARG A 142 -20.92 1.32 -4.92
C ARG A 142 -20.16 1.17 -6.24
N ASN A 143 -19.58 -0.01 -6.43
CA ASN A 143 -18.95 -0.44 -7.68
C ASN A 143 -19.99 -0.66 -8.80
N ILE A 144 -19.53 -0.59 -10.07
CA ILE A 144 -20.30 -1.03 -11.24
C ILE A 144 -20.38 -2.55 -11.21
N GLU A 145 -21.58 -3.06 -11.52
CA GLU A 145 -21.89 -4.48 -11.65
C GLU A 145 -22.40 -4.81 -13.07
N GLU A 146 -22.44 -6.10 -13.41
CA GLU A 146 -22.69 -6.57 -14.78
C GLU A 146 -23.99 -6.08 -15.42
N ASN A 147 -25.04 -5.93 -14.60
CA ASN A 147 -26.36 -5.52 -15.06
C ASN A 147 -26.58 -4.01 -15.05
N ASP A 148 -25.60 -3.24 -14.64
CA ASP A 148 -25.70 -1.78 -14.63
C ASP A 148 -25.80 -1.22 -16.06
N ARG A 149 -26.62 -0.18 -16.19
CA ARG A 149 -26.82 0.58 -17.43
C ARG A 149 -26.81 2.07 -17.10
N ARG A 150 -26.10 2.85 -17.91
CA ARG A 150 -25.96 4.30 -17.75
C ARG A 150 -25.42 4.69 -16.37
N LYS A 151 -24.47 3.90 -15.87
CA LYS A 151 -23.85 4.12 -14.55
C LYS A 151 -22.40 4.54 -14.71
N ILE A 152 -21.95 5.44 -13.81
CA ILE A 152 -20.60 5.96 -13.82
C ILE A 152 -20.02 6.06 -12.41
N LEU A 153 -18.72 5.81 -12.29
CA LEU A 153 -17.93 6.19 -11.14
C LEU A 153 -17.06 7.38 -11.52
N VAL A 154 -16.97 8.36 -10.62
CA VAL A 154 -16.16 9.57 -10.81
C VAL A 154 -15.18 9.73 -9.65
N HIS A 155 -14.05 10.37 -9.94
CA HIS A 155 -13.07 10.68 -8.90
C HIS A 155 -13.59 11.80 -7.97
N GLU A 156 -13.23 11.73 -6.67
CA GLU A 156 -13.71 12.69 -5.66
C GLU A 156 -13.35 14.14 -5.98
N ASP A 157 -12.16 14.40 -6.54
CA ASP A 157 -11.76 15.78 -6.88
C ASP A 157 -12.47 16.31 -8.12
N PHE A 158 -12.76 15.43 -9.10
CA PHE A 158 -13.62 15.80 -10.22
C PHE A 158 -15.05 16.10 -9.74
N ALA A 159 -15.58 15.28 -8.85
CA ALA A 159 -16.90 15.47 -8.26
C ALA A 159 -16.97 16.79 -7.46
N LYS A 160 -15.98 17.06 -6.60
CA LYS A 160 -15.88 18.31 -5.83
C LYS A 160 -15.82 19.53 -6.73
N LYS A 161 -14.96 19.51 -7.77
CA LYS A 161 -14.77 20.64 -8.69
C LYS A 161 -16.06 21.01 -9.43
N ASN A 162 -16.89 20.01 -9.75
CA ASN A 162 -18.13 20.19 -10.51
C ASN A 162 -19.39 20.17 -9.62
N SER A 163 -19.23 20.14 -8.28
CA SER A 163 -20.32 20.06 -7.29
C SER A 163 -21.27 18.88 -7.52
N LEU A 164 -20.72 17.75 -8.00
CA LEU A 164 -21.47 16.52 -8.29
C LEU A 164 -21.55 15.64 -7.04
N LYS A 165 -22.70 14.96 -6.90
CA LYS A 165 -22.99 14.03 -5.79
C LYS A 165 -23.49 12.69 -6.34
N LEU A 166 -23.64 11.70 -5.46
CA LEU A 166 -24.32 10.45 -5.80
C LEU A 166 -25.72 10.72 -6.33
N ASN A 167 -26.12 9.93 -7.33
CA ASN A 167 -27.37 9.98 -8.07
C ASN A 167 -27.54 11.23 -8.98
N ASP A 168 -26.53 12.10 -9.08
CA ASP A 168 -26.52 13.15 -10.09
C ASP A 168 -26.25 12.57 -11.48
N GLU A 169 -26.75 13.23 -12.51
CA GLU A 169 -26.47 12.88 -13.91
C GLU A 169 -25.32 13.71 -14.48
N ILE A 170 -24.43 13.03 -15.19
CA ILE A 170 -23.38 13.65 -15.99
C ILE A 170 -23.53 13.24 -17.46
N SER A 171 -23.39 14.20 -18.37
CA SER A 171 -23.40 13.95 -19.81
C SER A 171 -21.97 13.85 -20.34
N LEU A 172 -21.70 12.78 -21.07
CA LEU A 172 -20.42 12.51 -21.72
C LEU A 172 -20.62 12.29 -23.23
N GLU A 173 -19.64 12.75 -23.99
CA GLU A 173 -19.45 12.43 -25.39
C GLU A 173 -18.22 11.52 -25.50
N LEU A 174 -18.40 10.27 -25.95
CA LEU A 174 -17.29 9.33 -26.15
C LEU A 174 -16.55 9.66 -27.44
N ILE A 175 -15.23 9.71 -27.39
CA ILE A 175 -14.37 10.03 -28.53
C ILE A 175 -13.80 8.72 -29.09
N GLU A 176 -14.19 8.37 -30.31
CA GLU A 176 -13.62 7.26 -31.07
C GLU A 176 -12.57 7.82 -32.05
N MET A 177 -11.30 7.40 -31.89
CA MET A 177 -10.21 7.93 -32.72
C MET A 177 -10.27 7.48 -34.19
N GLU A 178 -10.89 6.32 -34.45
CA GLU A 178 -10.91 5.72 -35.80
C GLU A 178 -12.15 6.09 -36.63
N ASN A 179 -13.26 6.40 -35.98
CA ASN A 179 -14.49 6.75 -36.67
C ASN A 179 -14.93 8.18 -36.29
N LYS A 180 -14.86 9.10 -37.23
CA LYS A 180 -15.47 10.44 -37.11
C LYS A 180 -17.02 10.37 -37.25
N GLY A 181 -17.63 9.40 -36.53
CA GLY A 181 -19.08 9.25 -36.50
C GLY A 181 -19.79 10.40 -35.78
N GLN A 182 -21.11 10.41 -35.82
CA GLN A 182 -21.92 11.41 -35.11
C GLN A 182 -21.61 11.37 -33.63
N LYS A 183 -21.08 12.47 -33.11
CA LYS A 183 -20.83 12.69 -31.68
C LYS A 183 -22.19 12.67 -30.97
N LYS A 184 -22.40 11.69 -30.11
CA LYS A 184 -23.68 11.51 -29.41
C LYS A 184 -23.45 11.69 -27.91
N GLU A 185 -24.26 12.55 -27.32
CA GLU A 185 -24.31 12.77 -25.89
C GLU A 185 -25.00 11.61 -25.18
N PHE A 186 -24.36 11.06 -24.16
CA PHE A 186 -24.92 10.05 -23.28
C PHE A 186 -24.95 10.54 -21.85
N LYS A 187 -26.06 10.31 -21.18
CA LYS A 187 -26.25 10.61 -19.77
C LYS A 187 -25.94 9.39 -18.93
N PHE A 188 -25.16 9.61 -17.87
CA PHE A 188 -24.79 8.61 -16.89
C PHE A 188 -25.18 9.11 -15.49
N GLU A 189 -25.69 8.22 -14.67
CA GLU A 189 -25.95 8.46 -13.25
C GLU A 189 -24.73 8.08 -12.42
N ILE A 190 -24.31 8.95 -11.52
CA ILE A 190 -23.16 8.72 -10.62
C ILE A 190 -23.60 7.78 -9.51
N ILE A 191 -23.07 6.54 -9.53
CA ILE A 191 -23.37 5.51 -8.51
C ILE A 191 -22.24 5.32 -7.51
N GLY A 192 -21.08 5.91 -7.77
CA GLY A 192 -19.97 5.85 -6.84
C GLY A 192 -18.97 6.97 -7.07
N ILE A 193 -18.40 7.39 -5.96
CA ILE A 193 -17.31 8.36 -5.92
C ILE A 193 -16.10 7.63 -5.36
N PHE A 194 -15.01 7.63 -6.10
CA PHE A 194 -13.75 6.97 -5.68
C PHE A 194 -12.65 7.98 -5.47
N SER A 195 -11.63 7.57 -4.73
CA SER A 195 -10.40 8.32 -4.51
C SER A 195 -9.19 7.45 -4.73
N GLY A 196 -8.05 8.07 -4.84
CA GLY A 196 -6.76 7.43 -5.02
C GLY A 196 -6.01 7.99 -6.21
N LYS A 197 -4.75 7.63 -6.34
CA LYS A 197 -3.90 8.13 -7.42
C LYS A 197 -3.11 6.97 -8.02
N LYS A 198 -3.22 6.78 -9.34
CA LYS A 198 -2.40 5.83 -10.10
C LYS A 198 -1.13 6.53 -10.57
N GLN A 199 -0.17 5.77 -11.06
CA GLN A 199 0.96 6.34 -11.77
C GLN A 199 0.46 7.08 -13.02
N GLU A 200 0.84 8.34 -13.14
CA GLU A 200 0.38 9.24 -14.19
C GLU A 200 1.41 9.34 -15.31
N LYS A 201 0.92 9.45 -16.52
CA LYS A 201 1.73 9.76 -17.69
C LYS A 201 1.58 11.26 -17.97
N TYR A 202 2.67 11.92 -18.28
CA TYR A 202 2.66 13.35 -18.55
C TYR A 202 2.77 13.61 -20.06
N THR A 203 1.67 13.32 -20.77
CA THR A 203 1.61 13.55 -22.24
C THR A 203 1.10 14.95 -22.58
N GLY A 204 0.64 15.71 -21.58
CA GLY A 204 0.05 17.02 -21.72
C GLY A 204 -1.46 16.99 -21.93
N LEU A 205 -2.10 15.83 -21.77
CA LEU A 205 -3.55 15.68 -21.83
C LEU A 205 -4.14 15.66 -20.42
N SER A 206 -5.32 16.24 -20.24
CA SER A 206 -6.04 16.20 -18.96
C SER A 206 -6.43 14.79 -18.55
N SER A 207 -6.57 13.87 -19.50
CA SER A 207 -6.86 12.45 -19.26
C SER A 207 -5.71 11.66 -18.63
N ASP A 208 -4.50 12.23 -18.55
CA ASP A 208 -3.37 11.59 -17.90
C ASP A 208 -3.56 11.50 -16.39
N PHE A 209 -4.29 12.44 -15.79
CA PHE A 209 -4.47 12.56 -14.36
C PHE A 209 -5.53 11.61 -13.82
N SER A 210 -5.26 11.04 -12.65
CA SER A 210 -6.15 10.12 -11.94
C SER A 210 -7.50 10.77 -11.60
N GLU A 211 -7.47 12.05 -11.28
CA GLU A 211 -8.65 12.88 -10.96
C GLU A 211 -9.62 13.02 -12.15
N ASN A 212 -9.13 12.80 -13.37
CA ASN A 212 -9.90 12.86 -14.61
C ASN A 212 -10.20 11.47 -15.20
N MET A 213 -10.05 10.42 -14.39
CA MET A 213 -10.44 9.07 -14.78
C MET A 213 -11.88 8.79 -14.36
N VAL A 214 -12.64 8.17 -15.25
CA VAL A 214 -14.01 7.73 -14.99
C VAL A 214 -14.19 6.28 -15.41
N PHE A 215 -15.05 5.56 -14.68
CA PHE A 215 -15.44 4.21 -15.02
C PHE A 215 -16.91 4.19 -15.39
N VAL A 216 -17.27 3.56 -16.50
CA VAL A 216 -18.65 3.43 -16.97
C VAL A 216 -19.00 1.95 -17.18
N ASP A 217 -20.28 1.63 -17.18
CA ASP A 217 -20.71 0.29 -17.56
C ASP A 217 -20.40 -0.01 -19.04
N TYR A 218 -19.92 -1.23 -19.29
CA TYR A 218 -19.47 -1.65 -20.61
C TYR A 218 -20.60 -1.58 -21.66
N ALA A 219 -21.83 -1.97 -21.31
CA ALA A 219 -22.92 -2.04 -22.26
C ALA A 219 -23.30 -0.65 -22.78
N THR A 220 -23.41 0.36 -21.89
CA THR A 220 -23.71 1.74 -22.30
C THR A 220 -22.57 2.34 -23.12
N SER A 221 -21.31 1.98 -22.83
CA SER A 221 -20.19 2.45 -23.65
C SER A 221 -20.29 1.98 -25.09
N GLN A 222 -20.71 0.72 -25.29
CA GLN A 222 -20.89 0.16 -26.64
C GLN A 222 -22.07 0.80 -27.37
N GLU A 223 -23.16 1.09 -26.64
CA GLU A 223 -24.29 1.85 -27.17
C GLU A 223 -23.87 3.28 -27.59
N ALA A 224 -23.05 3.94 -26.75
CA ALA A 224 -22.51 5.26 -27.03
C ALA A 224 -21.61 5.31 -28.27
N LEU A 225 -20.85 4.24 -28.50
CA LEU A 225 -20.03 4.05 -29.69
C LEU A 225 -20.85 3.57 -30.91
N ASN A 226 -22.19 3.52 -30.80
CA ASN A 226 -23.09 3.03 -31.84
C ASN A 226 -22.76 1.61 -32.34
N ARG A 227 -22.31 0.73 -31.43
CA ARG A 227 -21.99 -0.66 -31.73
C ARG A 227 -23.21 -1.56 -31.49
N ALA A 228 -23.59 -2.30 -32.51
CA ALA A 228 -24.62 -3.33 -32.38
C ALA A 228 -24.18 -4.48 -31.50
N GLU A 229 -25.14 -5.26 -30.98
CA GLU A 229 -24.85 -6.41 -30.07
C GLU A 229 -23.80 -7.38 -30.63
N ASN A 230 -23.72 -7.51 -31.95
CA ASN A 230 -22.79 -8.42 -32.63
C ASN A 230 -21.43 -7.81 -32.97
N ASN A 231 -21.22 -6.50 -32.75
CA ASN A 231 -19.99 -5.78 -33.12
C ASN A 231 -19.43 -5.00 -31.93
N LYS A 232 -19.62 -5.49 -30.71
CA LYS A 232 -19.03 -4.91 -29.51
C LYS A 232 -17.51 -5.08 -29.53
N ILE A 233 -16.81 -4.05 -29.07
CA ILE A 233 -15.36 -3.99 -29.10
C ILE A 233 -14.77 -3.92 -27.69
N ALA A 234 -13.58 -4.47 -27.53
CA ALA A 234 -12.79 -4.38 -26.29
C ALA A 234 -11.31 -4.12 -26.62
N ASN A 235 -10.59 -3.55 -25.69
CA ASN A 235 -9.12 -3.51 -25.73
C ASN A 235 -8.53 -4.71 -25.01
N LYS A 236 -9.24 -5.21 -23.98
CA LYS A 236 -8.79 -6.29 -23.13
C LYS A 236 -9.97 -7.15 -22.67
N ILE A 237 -9.76 -8.45 -22.62
CA ILE A 237 -10.66 -9.40 -21.98
C ILE A 237 -9.91 -9.99 -20.80
N LEU A 238 -10.49 -9.88 -19.61
CA LEU A 238 -10.01 -10.54 -18.40
C LEU A 238 -10.85 -11.79 -18.14
N ILE A 239 -10.19 -12.89 -17.86
CA ILE A 239 -10.79 -14.20 -17.63
C ILE A 239 -10.35 -14.67 -16.27
N PHE A 240 -11.30 -14.89 -15.37
CA PHE A 240 -11.04 -15.32 -14.00
C PHE A 240 -11.40 -16.81 -13.81
N SER A 241 -10.60 -17.48 -13.03
CA SER A 241 -10.79 -18.89 -12.64
C SER A 241 -10.69 -19.05 -11.12
N SER A 242 -11.18 -20.15 -10.58
CA SER A 242 -11.20 -20.42 -9.13
C SER A 242 -9.82 -20.65 -8.51
N SER A 243 -8.87 -21.12 -9.31
CA SER A 243 -7.51 -21.46 -8.86
C SER A 243 -6.49 -21.33 -9.98
N GLU A 244 -5.21 -21.30 -9.62
CA GLU A 244 -4.11 -21.31 -10.60
C GLU A 244 -4.16 -22.56 -11.50
N GLU A 245 -4.54 -23.73 -10.96
CA GLU A 245 -4.68 -24.95 -11.74
C GLU A 245 -5.80 -24.83 -12.79
N SER A 246 -6.96 -24.31 -12.38
CA SER A 246 -8.07 -24.00 -13.29
C SER A 246 -7.67 -22.98 -14.34
N THR A 247 -6.88 -21.96 -13.97
CA THR A 247 -6.34 -20.96 -14.91
C THR A 247 -5.46 -21.61 -15.97
N ASN A 248 -4.57 -22.54 -15.58
CA ASN A 248 -3.70 -23.24 -16.51
C ASN A 248 -4.49 -24.15 -17.46
N LEU A 249 -5.55 -24.79 -16.98
CA LEU A 249 -6.46 -25.60 -17.80
C LEU A 249 -7.27 -24.71 -18.76
N ALA A 250 -7.82 -23.60 -18.27
CA ALA A 250 -8.53 -22.62 -19.08
C ALA A 250 -7.64 -22.07 -20.20
N PHE A 251 -6.38 -21.71 -19.87
CA PHE A 251 -5.40 -21.24 -20.84
C PHE A 251 -5.20 -22.22 -22.01
N LYS A 252 -5.03 -23.51 -21.71
CA LYS A 252 -4.89 -24.56 -22.73
C LYS A 252 -6.13 -24.66 -23.63
N LYS A 253 -7.32 -24.74 -23.02
CA LYS A 253 -8.59 -24.84 -23.76
C LYS A 253 -8.90 -23.60 -24.58
N ILE A 254 -8.57 -22.41 -24.09
CA ILE A 254 -8.75 -21.15 -24.83
C ILE A 254 -7.83 -21.12 -26.06
N LYS A 255 -6.58 -21.59 -25.93
CA LYS A 255 -5.66 -21.67 -27.08
C LYS A 255 -6.11 -22.67 -28.15
N GLU A 256 -6.93 -23.66 -27.82
CA GLU A 256 -7.50 -24.61 -28.75
C GLU A 256 -8.71 -24.06 -29.53
N LEU A 257 -9.26 -22.91 -29.10
CA LEU A 257 -10.35 -22.25 -29.82
C LEU A 257 -9.87 -21.79 -31.21
N LYS A 258 -10.81 -21.78 -32.17
CA LYS A 258 -10.58 -21.34 -33.57
C LYS A 258 -10.45 -19.81 -33.64
N ILE A 259 -9.42 -19.26 -32.99
CA ILE A 259 -9.08 -17.85 -32.94
C ILE A 259 -7.73 -17.67 -33.64
N ASP A 260 -7.58 -16.61 -34.41
CA ASP A 260 -6.30 -16.27 -35.05
C ASP A 260 -5.32 -15.69 -34.02
N TRP A 261 -4.66 -16.56 -33.27
CA TRP A 261 -3.67 -16.20 -32.25
C TRP A 261 -2.44 -15.47 -32.77
N SER A 262 -2.29 -15.33 -34.09
CA SER A 262 -1.21 -14.49 -34.65
C SER A 262 -1.44 -13.00 -34.30
N LYS A 263 -2.70 -12.58 -34.16
CA LYS A 263 -3.12 -11.20 -33.90
C LYS A 263 -3.30 -10.89 -32.43
N TYR A 264 -3.48 -11.93 -31.58
CA TYR A 264 -3.81 -11.77 -30.18
C TYR A 264 -2.72 -12.37 -29.29
N SER A 265 -2.54 -11.76 -28.13
CA SER A 265 -1.77 -12.33 -27.01
C SER A 265 -2.75 -12.81 -25.95
N ILE A 266 -2.51 -14.00 -25.43
CA ILE A 266 -3.13 -14.50 -24.21
C ILE A 266 -2.03 -14.79 -23.21
N GLU A 267 -2.11 -14.13 -22.06
CA GLU A 267 -1.09 -14.20 -21.01
C GLU A 267 -1.76 -14.29 -19.66
N LYS A 268 -1.05 -14.84 -18.65
CA LYS A 268 -1.45 -14.62 -17.28
C LYS A 268 -1.38 -13.11 -17.02
N ASP A 269 -2.37 -12.55 -16.34
CA ASP A 269 -2.45 -11.10 -16.11
C ASP A 269 -1.43 -10.61 -15.06
N THR A 270 -0.19 -11.17 -15.14
CA THR A 270 0.93 -10.81 -14.29
C THR A 270 1.44 -9.41 -14.60
N ASN A 271 1.48 -9.03 -15.88
CA ASN A 271 2.03 -7.74 -16.32
C ASN A 271 1.21 -6.57 -15.75
N ALA A 272 -0.11 -6.75 -15.61
CA ALA A 272 -0.97 -5.73 -14.99
C ALA A 272 -0.65 -5.48 -13.49
N PHE A 273 -0.01 -6.46 -12.83
CA PHE A 273 0.36 -6.39 -11.43
C PHE A 273 1.86 -6.16 -11.21
N GLU A 274 2.68 -6.28 -12.26
CA GLU A 274 4.15 -6.24 -12.18
C GLU A 274 4.62 -4.92 -11.57
N GLU A 275 4.11 -3.81 -12.04
CA GLU A 275 4.42 -2.48 -11.51
C GLU A 275 4.02 -2.31 -10.03
N SER A 276 2.83 -2.82 -9.66
CA SER A 276 2.38 -2.82 -8.28
C SER A 276 3.22 -3.74 -7.40
N LEU A 277 3.63 -4.90 -7.90
CA LEU A 277 4.51 -5.84 -7.19
C LEU A 277 5.91 -5.26 -7.01
N GLU A 278 6.45 -4.60 -8.02
CA GLU A 278 7.76 -3.93 -7.96
C GLU A 278 7.73 -2.81 -6.91
N SER A 279 6.69 -1.98 -6.91
CA SER A 279 6.50 -0.93 -5.92
C SER A 279 6.39 -1.49 -4.50
N VAL A 280 5.61 -2.57 -4.28
CA VAL A 280 5.53 -3.26 -2.97
C VAL A 280 6.89 -3.78 -2.55
N SER A 281 7.64 -4.40 -3.47
CA SER A 281 8.97 -4.93 -3.21
C SER A 281 9.96 -3.82 -2.85
N GLY A 282 9.92 -2.69 -3.55
CA GLY A 282 10.73 -1.50 -3.26
C GLY A 282 10.47 -0.96 -1.85
N ILE A 283 9.21 -0.78 -1.47
CA ILE A 283 8.83 -0.35 -0.12
C ILE A 283 9.34 -1.35 0.93
N LYS A 284 9.14 -2.65 0.73
CA LYS A 284 9.65 -3.69 1.64
C LYS A 284 11.16 -3.61 1.83
N HIS A 285 11.91 -3.37 0.76
CA HIS A 285 13.36 -3.24 0.82
C HIS A 285 13.79 -2.04 1.68
N ILE A 286 13.19 -0.88 1.43
CA ILE A 286 13.46 0.35 2.21
C ILE A 286 13.10 0.15 3.68
N ILE A 287 11.90 -0.37 3.97
CA ILE A 287 11.46 -0.61 5.35
C ILE A 287 12.34 -1.63 6.07
N LYS A 288 12.86 -2.64 5.37
CA LYS A 288 13.82 -3.60 5.92
C LYS A 288 15.13 -2.91 6.34
N ILE A 289 15.66 -2.05 5.48
CA ILE A 289 16.87 -1.26 5.80
C ILE A 289 16.60 -0.35 6.99
N MET A 290 15.47 0.37 7.01
CA MET A 290 15.08 1.22 8.13
C MET A 290 14.98 0.43 9.43
N THR A 291 14.38 -0.75 9.42
CA THR A 291 14.25 -1.61 10.60
C THR A 291 15.62 -1.98 11.18
N TYR A 292 16.55 -2.42 10.33
CA TYR A 292 17.91 -2.74 10.78
C TYR A 292 18.66 -1.50 11.30
N SER A 293 18.50 -0.36 10.65
CA SER A 293 19.10 0.91 11.09
C SER A 293 18.58 1.33 12.46
N ILE A 294 17.27 1.19 12.70
CA ILE A 294 16.66 1.49 14.00
C ILE A 294 17.15 0.53 15.09
N MET A 295 17.29 -0.77 14.76
CA MET A 295 17.82 -1.76 15.70
C MET A 295 19.27 -1.42 16.10
N LEU A 296 20.11 -1.15 15.13
CA LEU A 296 21.53 -0.81 15.37
C LEU A 296 21.65 0.52 16.12
N GLY A 297 20.95 1.56 15.66
CA GLY A 297 20.93 2.86 16.32
C GLY A 297 20.39 2.78 17.74
N GLY A 298 19.34 2.00 17.97
CA GLY A 298 18.77 1.74 19.29
C GLY A 298 19.79 1.09 20.24
N ILE A 299 20.52 0.07 19.77
CA ILE A 299 21.58 -0.57 20.57
C ILE A 299 22.67 0.45 20.93
N VAL A 300 23.13 1.25 19.96
CA VAL A 300 24.20 2.23 20.19
C VAL A 300 23.74 3.31 21.18
N VAL A 301 22.60 3.94 20.97
CA VAL A 301 22.09 5.01 21.83
C VAL A 301 21.83 4.51 23.25
N LEU A 302 21.15 3.37 23.40
CA LEU A 302 20.91 2.80 24.73
C LEU A 302 22.23 2.41 25.42
N SER A 303 23.19 1.83 24.69
CA SER A 303 24.49 1.45 25.27
C SER A 303 25.24 2.68 25.78
N LEU A 304 25.27 3.77 25.01
CA LEU A 304 25.95 5.01 25.40
C LEU A 304 25.35 5.61 26.68
N ILE A 305 24.03 5.67 26.75
CA ILE A 305 23.33 6.18 27.93
C ILE A 305 23.55 5.28 29.13
N LEU A 306 23.51 3.96 28.93
CA LEU A 306 23.79 3.00 30.00
C LEU A 306 25.23 3.09 30.51
N ILE A 307 26.22 3.31 29.64
CA ILE A 307 27.61 3.53 30.04
C ILE A 307 27.72 4.74 30.96
N LEU A 308 27.07 5.87 30.62
CA LEU A 308 27.07 7.05 31.50
C LEU A 308 26.46 6.75 32.86
N TRP A 309 25.36 6.00 32.88
CA TRP A 309 24.68 5.65 34.14
C TRP A 309 25.44 4.65 34.98
N LEU A 310 26.04 3.67 34.38
CA LEU A 310 26.89 2.71 35.08
C LEU A 310 28.08 3.38 35.72
N ARG A 311 28.63 4.43 35.10
CA ARG A 311 29.71 5.24 35.71
C ARG A 311 29.26 5.90 37.00
N GLU A 312 28.05 6.43 37.08
CA GLU A 312 27.49 7.06 38.27
C GLU A 312 27.15 6.05 39.39
N ARG A 313 26.85 4.79 38.99
CA ARG A 313 26.51 3.69 39.94
C ARG A 313 27.73 2.83 40.30
N ILE A 314 28.95 3.23 39.96
CA ILE A 314 30.15 2.41 40.16
C ILE A 314 30.35 2.09 41.64
N TYR A 315 29.98 3.01 42.53
CA TYR A 315 30.04 2.80 44.01
C TYR A 315 29.03 1.72 44.47
N GLU A 316 27.79 1.81 44.02
CA GLU A 316 26.75 0.80 44.33
C GLU A 316 27.17 -0.58 43.85
N ILE A 317 27.74 -0.65 42.63
CA ILE A 317 28.23 -1.87 42.01
C ILE A 317 29.42 -2.42 42.84
N GLY A 318 30.34 -1.57 43.28
CA GLY A 318 31.48 -1.93 44.13
C GLY A 318 31.01 -2.54 45.46
N ILE A 319 30.04 -1.94 46.13
CA ILE A 319 29.46 -2.46 47.37
C ILE A 319 28.80 -3.82 47.13
N LEU A 320 27.98 -3.96 46.06
CA LEU A 320 27.34 -5.24 45.74
C LEU A 320 28.35 -6.36 45.47
N LEU A 321 29.42 -6.05 44.78
CA LEU A 321 30.53 -7.01 44.54
C LEU A 321 31.28 -7.37 45.85
N SER A 322 31.48 -6.43 46.79
CA SER A 322 32.11 -6.66 48.07
C SER A 322 31.29 -7.55 49.00
N ILE A 323 29.95 -7.50 48.90
CA ILE A 323 29.01 -8.38 49.61
C ILE A 323 28.90 -9.77 48.95
N GLY A 324 29.62 -10.00 47.83
CA GLY A 324 29.65 -11.29 47.14
C GLY A 324 28.58 -11.52 46.09
N ILE A 325 27.89 -10.48 45.64
CA ILE A 325 26.94 -10.60 44.54
C ILE A 325 27.70 -10.77 43.22
N SER A 326 27.38 -11.82 42.46
CA SER A 326 28.08 -12.10 41.21
C SER A 326 27.77 -11.00 40.15
N LYS A 327 28.78 -10.72 39.29
CA LYS A 327 28.66 -9.75 38.18
C LYS A 327 27.44 -10.00 37.28
N ILE A 328 27.15 -11.28 37.00
CA ILE A 328 25.98 -11.68 36.18
C ILE A 328 24.65 -11.25 36.83
N LYS A 329 24.54 -11.40 38.15
CA LYS A 329 23.31 -10.96 38.88
C LYS A 329 23.14 -9.45 38.80
N ILE A 330 24.18 -8.67 38.77
CA ILE A 330 24.14 -7.21 38.59
C ILE A 330 23.67 -6.86 37.18
N VAL A 331 24.20 -7.54 36.16
CA VAL A 331 23.75 -7.35 34.76
C VAL A 331 22.28 -7.69 34.61
N ILE A 332 21.81 -8.81 35.15
CA ILE A 332 20.40 -9.21 35.14
C ILE A 332 19.51 -8.14 35.82
N GLN A 333 20.00 -7.54 36.91
CA GLN A 333 19.26 -6.46 37.57
C GLN A 333 19.08 -5.27 36.63
N PHE A 334 20.07 -4.84 35.86
CA PHE A 334 19.94 -3.76 34.87
C PHE A 334 18.99 -4.11 33.72
N ILE A 335 19.03 -5.35 33.23
CA ILE A 335 18.06 -5.81 32.22
C ILE A 335 16.64 -5.71 32.78
N LEU A 336 16.39 -6.16 34.01
CA LEU A 336 15.08 -6.07 34.65
C LEU A 336 14.62 -4.61 34.84
N GLU A 337 15.52 -3.70 35.25
CA GLU A 337 15.21 -2.28 35.36
C GLU A 337 14.69 -1.71 34.03
N LEU A 338 15.36 -2.01 32.91
CA LEU A 338 14.98 -1.54 31.59
C LEU A 338 13.69 -2.18 31.08
N ILE A 339 13.48 -3.47 31.34
CA ILE A 339 12.24 -4.16 30.99
C ILE A 339 11.06 -3.52 31.74
N PHE A 340 11.18 -3.24 33.03
CA PHE A 340 10.12 -2.55 33.78
C PHE A 340 9.83 -1.15 33.26
N ILE A 341 10.87 -0.40 32.83
CA ILE A 341 10.69 0.92 32.19
C ILE A 341 10.03 0.80 30.82
N SER A 342 10.26 -0.30 30.09
CA SER A 342 9.67 -0.52 28.77
C SER A 342 8.19 -0.92 28.81
N LEU A 343 7.66 -1.42 29.93
CA LEU A 343 6.24 -1.80 30.02
C LEU A 343 5.28 -0.65 29.73
N PRO A 344 5.40 0.53 30.36
CA PRO A 344 4.51 1.66 30.03
C PRO A 344 4.72 2.19 28.61
N SER A 345 5.89 1.95 27.97
CA SER A 345 6.10 2.36 26.58
C SER A 345 5.19 1.62 25.59
N ILE A 346 4.65 0.46 25.96
CA ILE A 346 3.69 -0.30 25.14
C ILE A 346 2.46 0.57 24.84
N ILE A 347 1.91 1.22 25.84
CA ILE A 347 0.72 2.08 25.69
C ILE A 347 1.05 3.31 24.84
N SER A 348 2.18 3.96 25.13
CA SER A 348 2.62 5.14 24.35
C SER A 348 2.89 4.80 22.89
N THR A 349 3.40 3.61 22.61
CA THR A 349 3.69 3.13 21.25
C THR A 349 2.43 2.92 20.41
N LEU A 350 1.30 2.55 21.01
CA LEU A 350 0.04 2.43 20.30
C LEU A 350 -0.40 3.76 19.67
N VAL A 351 -0.15 4.87 20.35
CA VAL A 351 -0.50 6.20 19.86
C VAL A 351 0.59 6.71 18.90
N LEU A 352 1.83 6.77 19.37
CA LEU A 352 2.95 7.32 18.58
C LEU A 352 3.31 6.46 17.38
N GLY A 353 3.22 5.14 17.49
CA GLY A 353 3.50 4.22 16.40
C GLY A 353 2.52 4.37 15.23
N ASN A 354 1.23 4.58 15.51
CA ASN A 354 0.26 4.84 14.45
C ASN A 354 0.46 6.21 13.78
N LEU A 355 0.89 7.23 14.53
CA LEU A 355 1.24 8.53 13.96
C LEU A 355 2.46 8.42 13.05
N LEU A 356 3.53 7.75 13.51
CA LEU A 356 4.74 7.52 12.72
C LEU A 356 4.46 6.67 11.47
N LEU A 357 3.62 5.64 11.59
CA LEU A 357 3.20 4.82 10.47
C LEU A 357 2.58 5.66 9.36
N ARG A 358 1.65 6.54 9.70
CA ARG A 358 1.03 7.47 8.74
C ARG A 358 2.07 8.39 8.11
N GLN A 359 2.96 9.02 8.89
CA GLN A 359 3.99 9.91 8.37
C GLN A 359 4.97 9.20 7.43
N ILE A 360 5.36 7.95 7.73
CA ILE A 360 6.23 7.16 6.87
C ILE A 360 5.51 6.87 5.55
N LEU A 361 4.25 6.43 5.61
CA LEU A 361 3.46 6.14 4.40
C LEU A 361 3.19 7.41 3.57
N ASP A 362 2.87 8.54 4.21
CA ASP A 362 2.70 9.83 3.53
C ASP A 362 4.00 10.29 2.84
N GLY A 363 5.15 10.00 3.45
CA GLY A 363 6.47 10.23 2.83
C GLY A 363 6.66 9.44 1.53
N PHE A 364 6.18 8.19 1.49
CA PHE A 364 6.20 7.37 0.27
C PHE A 364 5.19 7.85 -0.79
N ILE A 365 4.05 8.38 -0.38
CA ILE A 365 3.03 8.93 -1.29
C ILE A 365 3.58 10.15 -2.06
N ARG A 366 4.41 10.96 -1.43
CA ARG A 366 5.00 12.15 -2.05
C ARG A 366 6.16 11.85 -3.00
N SER A 367 6.76 10.69 -2.94
CA SER A 367 7.77 10.26 -3.91
C SER A 367 7.06 9.53 -5.07
N ASP A 368 7.17 10.09 -6.27
CA ASP A 368 6.37 9.83 -7.49
C ASP A 368 6.14 8.36 -7.91
N ASN A 369 6.88 7.40 -7.38
CA ASN A 369 6.85 6.01 -7.85
C ASN A 369 6.07 5.02 -6.98
N SER A 370 5.48 5.46 -5.85
CA SER A 370 4.92 4.51 -4.88
C SER A 370 3.52 4.87 -4.34
N MET A 371 2.84 5.84 -4.94
CA MET A 371 1.50 6.29 -4.52
C MET A 371 0.47 5.16 -4.49
N ILE A 372 0.57 4.24 -5.44
CA ILE A 372 -0.35 3.12 -5.65
C ILE A 372 -0.44 2.22 -4.42
N VAL A 373 0.73 1.88 -3.88
CA VAL A 373 0.86 0.92 -2.80
C VAL A 373 0.58 1.56 -1.44
N SER A 374 0.92 2.84 -1.28
CA SER A 374 0.81 3.54 0.00
C SER A 374 -0.64 3.72 0.45
N ASN A 375 -1.55 4.04 -0.46
CA ASN A 375 -2.98 4.17 -0.13
C ASN A 375 -3.60 2.83 0.26
N SER A 376 -3.24 1.74 -0.42
CA SER A 376 -3.73 0.40 -0.05
C SER A 376 -3.13 -0.08 1.27
N LEU A 377 -1.87 0.29 1.57
CA LEU A 377 -1.23 0.01 2.85
C LEU A 377 -1.86 0.82 3.99
N LEU A 378 -2.23 2.08 3.76
CA LEU A 378 -2.95 2.91 4.73
C LEU A 378 -4.33 2.34 5.06
N ASN A 379 -5.10 1.94 4.05
CA ASN A 379 -6.42 1.37 4.24
C ASN A 379 -6.38 0.02 4.97
N ASN A 380 -5.40 -0.83 4.67
CA ASN A 380 -5.18 -2.09 5.38
C ASN A 380 -4.59 -1.91 6.78
N SER A 381 -3.82 -0.85 7.03
CA SER A 381 -3.22 -0.58 8.34
C SER A 381 -4.20 0.09 9.32
N ASN A 382 -5.22 0.80 8.82
CA ASN A 382 -6.27 1.38 9.66
C ASN A 382 -7.21 0.35 10.28
N SER A 383 -7.20 -0.89 9.82
CA SER A 383 -7.94 -1.97 10.43
C SER A 383 -7.10 -2.63 11.52
N ILE A 384 -7.31 -2.19 12.76
CA ILE A 384 -7.01 -2.91 13.99
C ILE A 384 -5.55 -2.81 14.47
N LEU A 385 -5.38 -2.33 15.68
CA LEU A 385 -4.30 -2.61 16.60
C LEU A 385 -3.79 -4.04 16.40
N ASN A 386 -2.72 -4.21 15.64
CA ASN A 386 -2.22 -5.53 15.30
C ASN A 386 -1.39 -6.04 16.49
N LEU A 387 -2.09 -6.61 17.49
CA LEU A 387 -1.50 -7.15 18.72
C LEU A 387 -0.32 -8.08 18.41
N GLY A 388 -0.41 -8.90 17.35
CA GLY A 388 0.68 -9.76 16.94
C GLY A 388 1.94 -8.98 16.53
N THR A 389 1.79 -7.88 15.79
CA THR A 389 2.92 -7.03 15.41
C THR A 389 3.50 -6.29 16.62
N LEU A 390 2.64 -5.85 17.53
CA LEU A 390 3.06 -5.21 18.78
C LEU A 390 3.90 -6.17 19.64
N ILE A 391 3.44 -7.40 19.82
CA ILE A 391 4.17 -8.43 20.56
C ILE A 391 5.51 -8.72 19.88
N GLN A 392 5.53 -8.90 18.58
CA GLN A 392 6.76 -9.16 17.82
C GLN A 392 7.76 -8.02 17.95
N SER A 393 7.32 -6.77 17.80
CA SER A 393 8.19 -5.59 17.97
C SER A 393 8.70 -5.44 19.41
N TYR A 394 7.91 -5.83 20.41
CA TYR A 394 8.33 -5.83 21.81
C TYR A 394 9.42 -6.89 22.09
N PHE A 395 9.33 -8.07 21.51
CA PHE A 395 10.41 -9.07 21.60
C PHE A 395 11.73 -8.58 20.99
N ILE A 396 11.64 -7.87 19.86
CA ILE A 396 12.83 -7.24 19.25
C ILE A 396 13.38 -6.16 20.17
N LEU A 397 12.53 -5.33 20.78
CA LEU A 397 12.95 -4.32 21.76
C LEU A 397 13.67 -4.96 22.97
N ILE A 398 13.17 -6.05 23.51
CA ILE A 398 13.84 -6.80 24.59
C ILE A 398 15.22 -7.27 24.15
N SER A 399 15.35 -7.76 22.91
CA SER A 399 16.65 -8.17 22.37
C SER A 399 17.63 -6.99 22.27
N ILE A 400 17.15 -5.81 21.84
CA ILE A 400 17.94 -4.57 21.82
C ILE A 400 18.37 -4.18 23.24
N ILE A 401 17.48 -4.24 24.22
CA ILE A 401 17.77 -3.95 25.62
C ILE A 401 18.87 -4.88 26.14
N ILE A 402 18.73 -6.19 25.93
CA ILE A 402 19.72 -7.18 26.39
C ILE A 402 21.08 -6.90 25.78
N LEU A 403 21.17 -6.72 24.45
CA LEU A 403 22.40 -6.42 23.75
C LEU A 403 23.03 -5.11 24.24
N SER A 404 22.24 -4.07 24.41
CA SER A 404 22.72 -2.77 24.91
C SER A 404 23.29 -2.87 26.34
N VAL A 405 22.64 -3.63 27.22
CA VAL A 405 23.15 -3.86 28.58
C VAL A 405 24.44 -4.67 28.57
N ILE A 406 24.53 -5.69 27.72
CA ILE A 406 25.75 -6.49 27.59
C ILE A 406 26.91 -5.60 27.10
N VAL A 407 26.72 -4.80 26.07
CA VAL A 407 27.72 -3.85 25.56
C VAL A 407 28.13 -2.85 26.64
N ALA A 408 27.17 -2.22 27.31
CA ALA A 408 27.47 -1.25 28.36
C ALA A 408 28.17 -1.89 29.58
N SER A 409 27.75 -3.09 29.98
CA SER A 409 28.28 -3.78 31.13
C SER A 409 29.69 -4.40 30.88
N SER A 410 30.03 -4.66 29.60
CA SER A 410 31.35 -5.24 29.26
C SER A 410 32.49 -4.38 29.77
N MET A 411 32.37 -3.05 29.74
CA MET A 411 33.34 -2.11 30.28
C MET A 411 33.58 -2.26 31.79
N ILE A 412 32.55 -2.68 32.54
CA ILE A 412 32.61 -2.87 34.01
C ILE A 412 33.02 -4.30 34.34
N LEU A 413 32.50 -5.27 33.59
CA LEU A 413 32.79 -6.69 33.80
C LEU A 413 34.28 -7.06 33.60
N VAL A 414 34.97 -6.34 32.70
CA VAL A 414 36.41 -6.54 32.42
C VAL A 414 37.26 -6.07 33.58
N LYS A 415 36.88 -5.04 34.35
CA LYS A 415 37.66 -4.52 35.47
C LYS A 415 37.58 -5.43 36.69
N LYS A 416 38.76 -5.60 37.38
CA LYS A 416 38.81 -6.32 38.67
C LYS A 416 38.11 -5.49 39.75
N PRO A 417 37.41 -6.10 40.75
CA PRO A 417 36.78 -5.40 41.85
C PRO A 417 37.72 -4.41 42.56
N LYS A 418 39.00 -4.77 42.72
CA LYS A 418 40.02 -3.93 43.32
C LYS A 418 40.29 -2.64 42.53
N GLU A 419 40.26 -2.69 41.21
CA GLU A 419 40.43 -1.51 40.34
C GLU A 419 39.17 -0.60 40.32
N ILE A 420 38.02 -1.20 40.56
CA ILE A 420 36.74 -0.45 40.68
C ILE A 420 36.75 0.32 42.00
N LEU A 421 37.23 -0.30 43.09
CA LEU A 421 37.28 0.28 44.41
C LEU A 421 38.44 1.28 44.58
N SER A 422 39.60 1.05 43.94
CA SER A 422 40.78 1.95 44.04
C SER A 422 40.65 3.26 43.27
N LYS A 423 39.67 3.41 42.39
CA LYS A 423 39.30 4.70 41.77
C LYS A 423 38.38 5.56 42.66
N ILE A 424 38.12 5.08 43.88
CA ILE A 424 37.20 5.64 44.85
C ILE A 424 37.99 6.44 45.92
N SER A 425 39.25 6.15 46.10
CA SER A 425 40.17 6.96 46.90
C SER A 425 40.94 7.91 45.96
#